data_ba705454d8548e2541f26c707b746c0f
#
_entry.id   ba705454d8548e2541f26c707b746c0f
#
_cell.length_a   1.000
_cell.length_b   1.000
_cell.length_c   1.000
_cell.angle_alpha   90.00
_cell.angle_beta   90.00
_cell.angle_gamma   90.00
#
_symmetry.space_group_name_H-M   'P 1'
#
loop_
_entity.id
_entity.type
_entity.pdbx_description
1 polymer ?
#
loop_
_entity_poly.entity_id
_entity_poly.type
_entity_poly.pdbx_seq_one_letter_code
_entity_poly.pdbx_strand_id
1 'polypeptide(L)'
;MPTTTAAITITNDIGSSTTSVSKTMTLTKAASATLGMDTLLSVSKVLSSVNQVDLVAAASAASTTHNFLYINNPSTNPAEFFTLVLGDDPQGSSTDSTDEELGRLYGGDWMMVPWGAADTSSDIMIAPSVAADMTVEFMVFS
;
A
#
# COMPACT_ATOMS: atom_id res chain seq x y z
N MET A 1 -24.65 5.77 -7.35
CA MET A 1 -23.36 6.26 -6.81
C MET A 1 -22.37 5.11 -6.88
N PRO A 2 -21.13 5.34 -7.29
CA PRO A 2 -20.13 4.29 -7.29
C PRO A 2 -19.92 3.78 -5.86
N THR A 3 -19.68 2.47 -5.74
CA THR A 3 -19.47 1.83 -4.44
C THR A 3 -18.25 0.92 -4.56
N THR A 4 -17.25 1.15 -3.73
CA THR A 4 -16.10 0.27 -3.62
C THR A 4 -16.24 -0.53 -2.33
N THR A 5 -16.09 -1.84 -2.43
CA THR A 5 -16.19 -2.75 -1.29
C THR A 5 -14.89 -3.52 -1.15
N ALA A 6 -14.32 -3.51 0.03
CA ALA A 6 -13.20 -4.36 0.42
C ALA A 6 -13.69 -5.52 1.28
N ALA A 7 -13.26 -6.73 0.97
CA ALA A 7 -13.55 -7.92 1.76
C ALA A 7 -12.24 -8.65 2.08
N ILE A 8 -12.08 -9.03 3.34
CA ILE A 8 -10.94 -9.84 3.79
C ILE A 8 -11.45 -11.07 4.52
N THR A 9 -10.87 -12.22 4.21
CA THR A 9 -11.11 -13.47 4.93
C THR A 9 -9.76 -14.04 5.34
N ILE A 10 -9.58 -14.23 6.64
CA ILE A 10 -8.39 -14.85 7.23
C ILE A 10 -8.83 -16.15 7.85
N THR A 11 -8.24 -17.25 7.41
CA THR A 11 -8.46 -18.57 7.98
C THR A 11 -7.11 -19.16 8.35
N ASN A 12 -6.99 -19.66 9.57
CA ASN A 12 -5.81 -20.41 9.98
C ASN A 12 -6.22 -21.74 10.64
N ASP A 13 -5.32 -22.68 10.60
CA ASP A 13 -5.43 -24.00 11.23
C ASP A 13 -4.29 -24.25 12.23
N ILE A 14 -3.70 -23.17 12.76
CA ILE A 14 -2.59 -23.26 13.71
C ILE A 14 -3.11 -23.80 15.04
N GLY A 15 -2.59 -24.94 15.45
CA GLY A 15 -2.99 -25.59 16.70
C GLY A 15 -4.23 -26.50 16.53
N SER A 16 -4.99 -26.64 17.62
CA SER A 16 -6.13 -27.57 17.67
C SER A 16 -7.48 -26.94 17.29
N SER A 17 -7.50 -25.68 16.90
CA SER A 17 -8.73 -24.99 16.52
C SER A 17 -8.53 -24.12 15.29
N THR A 18 -9.51 -24.17 14.40
CA THR A 18 -9.57 -23.30 13.22
C THR A 18 -10.17 -21.96 13.61
N THR A 19 -9.47 -20.88 13.30
CA THR A 19 -10.00 -19.51 13.46
C THR A 19 -10.24 -18.92 12.10
N SER A 20 -11.42 -18.36 11.89
CA SER A 20 -11.77 -17.64 10.68
C SER A 20 -12.31 -16.26 11.01
N VAL A 21 -11.77 -15.24 10.39
CA VAL A 21 -12.26 -13.87 10.44
C VAL A 21 -12.64 -13.44 9.03
N SER A 22 -13.87 -13.03 8.83
CA SER A 22 -14.34 -12.45 7.59
C SER A 22 -14.95 -11.08 7.86
N LYS A 23 -14.45 -10.07 7.15
CA LYS A 23 -14.96 -8.70 7.22
C LYS A 23 -15.15 -8.14 5.82
N THR A 24 -16.27 -7.47 5.63
CA THR A 24 -16.57 -6.71 4.44
C THR A 24 -16.82 -5.26 4.85
N MET A 25 -16.20 -4.33 4.15
CA MET A 25 -16.32 -2.90 4.41
C MET A 25 -16.60 -2.17 3.10
N THR A 26 -17.58 -1.28 3.11
CA THR A 26 -17.76 -0.31 2.03
C THR A 26 -16.80 0.86 2.28
N LEU A 27 -15.96 1.17 1.29
CA LEU A 27 -15.05 2.30 1.38
C LEU A 27 -15.82 3.58 1.09
N THR A 28 -15.80 4.49 2.06
CA THR A 28 -16.52 5.76 1.96
C THR A 28 -15.56 6.94 2.06
N LYS A 29 -15.94 8.07 1.46
CA LYS A 29 -15.19 9.31 1.59
C LYS A 29 -15.15 9.80 3.05
N ALA A 30 -14.13 10.58 3.38
CA ALA A 30 -13.97 11.15 4.71
C ALA A 30 -15.26 11.86 5.18
N ALA A 31 -15.59 11.66 6.44
CA ALA A 31 -16.77 12.25 7.09
C ALA A 31 -18.13 11.92 6.42
N SER A 32 -18.19 10.88 5.59
CA SER A 32 -19.43 10.46 4.93
C SER A 32 -19.76 9.01 5.25
N ALA A 33 -21.00 8.75 5.64
CA ALA A 33 -21.52 7.40 5.78
C ALA A 33 -22.16 6.84 4.49
N THR A 34 -22.35 7.69 3.47
CA THR A 34 -23.14 7.36 2.27
C THR A 34 -22.42 7.60 0.95
N LEU A 35 -21.39 8.45 0.93
CA LEU A 35 -20.63 8.72 -0.28
C LEU A 35 -19.49 7.69 -0.41
N GLY A 36 -19.62 6.81 -1.38
CA GLY A 36 -18.54 5.86 -1.72
C GLY A 36 -17.35 6.57 -2.39
N MET A 37 -16.20 5.94 -2.32
CA MET A 37 -15.03 6.35 -3.09
C MET A 37 -15.33 6.19 -4.57
N ASP A 38 -15.00 7.19 -5.37
CA ASP A 38 -15.32 7.26 -6.80
C ASP A 38 -14.09 7.50 -7.68
N THR A 39 -12.93 7.70 -7.08
CA THR A 39 -11.67 7.84 -7.79
C THR A 39 -10.82 6.59 -7.58
N LEU A 40 -10.26 6.07 -8.67
CA LEU A 40 -9.36 4.93 -8.68
C LEU A 40 -8.14 5.25 -9.53
N LEU A 41 -6.97 5.23 -8.91
CA LEU A 41 -5.70 5.11 -9.60
C LEU A 41 -5.23 3.65 -9.50
N SER A 42 -4.99 2.99 -10.62
CA SER A 42 -4.46 1.62 -10.66
C SER A 42 -3.23 1.60 -11.55
N VAL A 43 -2.11 1.17 -11.02
CA VAL A 43 -0.80 1.19 -11.69
C VAL A 43 -0.06 -0.11 -11.47
N SER A 44 0.63 -0.56 -12.52
CA SER A 44 1.70 -1.55 -12.45
C SER A 44 3.02 -0.82 -12.78
N LYS A 45 3.99 -0.89 -11.88
CA LYS A 45 5.27 -0.17 -11.99
C LYS A 45 6.42 -1.14 -11.89
N VAL A 46 7.38 -1.03 -12.82
CA VAL A 46 8.63 -1.80 -12.79
C VAL A 46 9.71 -0.94 -12.16
N LEU A 47 10.41 -1.51 -11.19
CA LEU A 47 11.53 -0.91 -10.49
C LEU A 47 12.77 -1.76 -10.72
N SER A 48 13.86 -1.15 -11.22
CA SER A 48 15.10 -1.82 -11.58
C SER A 48 16.29 -1.45 -10.70
N SER A 49 16.05 -0.72 -9.62
CA SER A 49 17.08 -0.27 -8.69
C SER A 49 16.62 -0.54 -7.25
N VAL A 50 17.54 -0.86 -6.38
CA VAL A 50 17.29 -0.98 -4.93
C VAL A 50 17.05 0.36 -4.23
N ASN A 51 17.15 1.46 -4.95
CA ASN A 51 16.91 2.78 -4.37
C ASN A 51 15.43 2.93 -4.00
N GLN A 52 15.20 3.59 -2.88
CA GLN A 52 13.87 4.01 -2.46
C GLN A 52 13.32 5.04 -3.43
N VAL A 53 12.07 4.88 -3.82
CA VAL A 53 11.34 5.78 -4.71
C VAL A 53 9.91 5.95 -4.24
N ASP A 54 9.29 7.06 -4.61
CA ASP A 54 7.86 7.24 -4.38
C ASP A 54 7.06 6.20 -5.17
N LEU A 55 6.28 5.42 -4.43
CA LEU A 55 5.21 4.64 -5.02
C LEU A 55 4.02 5.54 -5.31
N VAL A 56 3.60 6.30 -4.30
CA VAL A 56 2.54 7.30 -4.39
C VAL A 56 2.95 8.53 -3.59
N ALA A 57 3.07 9.67 -4.25
CA ALA A 57 3.28 10.94 -3.58
C ALA A 57 1.95 11.47 -3.01
N ALA A 58 1.98 11.97 -1.77
CA ALA A 58 0.81 12.52 -1.10
C ALA A 58 0.18 13.67 -1.90
N ALA A 59 1.00 14.50 -2.54
CA ALA A 59 0.55 15.61 -3.38
C ALA A 59 -0.28 15.16 -4.61
N SER A 60 -0.21 13.89 -5.02
CA SER A 60 -0.98 13.34 -6.13
C SER A 60 -2.29 12.66 -5.71
N ALA A 61 -2.56 12.56 -4.40
CA ALA A 61 -3.78 11.97 -3.91
C ALA A 61 -4.99 12.91 -4.12
N ALA A 62 -6.12 12.34 -4.53
CA ALA A 62 -7.35 13.11 -4.74
C ALA A 62 -7.98 13.61 -3.43
N SER A 63 -7.67 12.97 -2.31
CA SER A 63 -8.09 13.37 -0.98
C SER A 63 -6.90 13.43 -0.03
N THR A 64 -6.76 14.51 0.71
CA THR A 64 -5.68 14.69 1.70
C THR A 64 -5.97 13.98 3.02
N THR A 65 -7.19 13.52 3.27
CA THR A 65 -7.59 13.07 4.60
C THR A 65 -8.03 11.61 4.65
N HIS A 66 -8.41 11.01 3.52
CA HIS A 66 -8.95 9.66 3.52
C HIS A 66 -8.83 8.99 2.16
N ASN A 67 -7.84 8.15 2.04
CA ASN A 67 -7.64 7.27 0.89
C ASN A 67 -7.48 5.84 1.41
N PHE A 68 -7.66 4.86 0.53
CA PHE A 68 -7.19 3.50 0.76
C PHE A 68 -6.17 3.15 -0.30
N LEU A 69 -5.06 2.59 0.14
CA LEU A 69 -3.98 2.12 -0.71
C LEU A 69 -3.93 0.59 -0.65
N TYR A 70 -4.04 -0.04 -1.80
CA TYR A 70 -3.74 -1.45 -2.01
C TYR A 70 -2.40 -1.58 -2.70
N ILE A 71 -1.52 -2.44 -2.21
CA ILE A 71 -0.21 -2.74 -2.79
C ILE A 71 -0.08 -4.26 -2.88
N ASN A 72 0.44 -4.74 -4.01
CA ASN A 72 0.69 -6.14 -4.28
C ASN A 72 2.09 -6.35 -4.84
N ASN A 73 2.80 -7.35 -4.33
CA ASN A 73 4.01 -7.88 -4.94
C ASN A 73 3.64 -9.14 -5.75
N PRO A 74 3.48 -9.05 -7.08
CA PRO A 74 3.07 -10.19 -7.90
C PRO A 74 4.19 -11.20 -8.17
N SER A 75 5.41 -11.00 -7.63
CA SER A 75 6.51 -11.94 -7.79
C SER A 75 6.13 -13.32 -7.24
N THR A 76 6.53 -14.35 -7.95
CA THR A 76 6.42 -15.75 -7.47
C THR A 76 7.66 -16.21 -6.70
N ASN A 77 8.68 -15.36 -6.61
CA ASN A 77 9.89 -15.64 -5.87
C ASN A 77 9.74 -15.16 -4.41
N PRO A 78 9.63 -16.07 -3.43
CA PRO A 78 9.41 -15.70 -2.03
C PRO A 78 10.62 -15.01 -1.39
N ALA A 79 11.76 -14.94 -2.06
CA ALA A 79 12.95 -14.23 -1.57
C ALA A 79 12.99 -12.77 -2.02
N GLU A 80 12.20 -12.39 -3.02
CA GLU A 80 12.06 -11.02 -3.49
C GLU A 80 11.05 -10.27 -2.65
N PHE A 81 11.41 -9.10 -2.16
CA PHE A 81 10.51 -8.29 -1.37
C PHE A 81 10.65 -6.81 -1.69
N PHE A 82 9.62 -6.07 -1.37
CA PHE A 82 9.64 -4.61 -1.32
C PHE A 82 9.64 -4.16 0.13
N THR A 83 10.57 -3.28 0.51
CA THR A 83 10.47 -2.53 1.76
C THR A 83 9.55 -1.35 1.53
N LEU A 84 8.55 -1.19 2.39
CA LEU A 84 7.59 -0.10 2.38
C LEU A 84 7.95 0.91 3.45
N VAL A 85 7.93 2.18 3.09
CA VAL A 85 8.32 3.29 3.96
C VAL A 85 7.29 4.41 3.84
N LEU A 86 7.01 5.05 4.95
CA LEU A 86 6.25 6.30 5.02
C LEU A 86 7.21 7.44 5.31
N GLY A 87 7.22 8.47 4.48
CA GLY A 87 8.16 9.58 4.66
C GLY A 87 8.08 10.61 3.54
N ASP A 88 9.14 11.44 3.41
CA ASP A 88 9.20 12.55 2.45
C ASP A 88 10.47 12.56 1.59
N ASP A 89 11.42 11.66 1.80
CA ASP A 89 12.66 11.60 1.03
C ASP A 89 12.83 10.29 0.25
N PRO A 90 12.46 10.27 -1.04
CA PRO A 90 12.60 9.08 -1.87
C PRO A 90 14.07 8.73 -2.18
N GLN A 91 15.03 9.60 -1.90
CA GLN A 91 16.44 9.37 -2.21
C GLN A 91 17.19 8.55 -1.15
N GLY A 92 16.50 8.19 -0.06
CA GLY A 92 17.08 7.30 0.94
C GLY A 92 18.35 7.85 1.57
N SER A 93 18.36 9.13 1.93
CA SER A 93 19.34 9.62 2.88
C SER A 93 19.07 8.90 4.19
N SER A 94 19.87 7.88 4.47
CA SER A 94 19.77 7.05 5.68
C SER A 94 19.96 7.84 6.99
N THR A 95 19.86 9.14 6.92
CA THR A 95 20.01 10.10 8.00
C THR A 95 18.74 10.89 8.26
N ASP A 96 17.70 10.73 7.44
CA ASP A 96 16.43 11.40 7.73
C ASP A 96 15.64 10.59 8.77
N SER A 97 15.48 11.18 9.93
CA SER A 97 14.82 10.57 11.08
C SER A 97 13.29 10.59 10.97
N THR A 98 12.75 10.97 9.81
CA THR A 98 11.32 11.11 9.57
C THR A 98 10.72 9.94 8.79
N ASP A 99 11.56 9.14 8.12
CA ASP A 99 11.12 7.98 7.36
C ASP A 99 10.85 6.78 8.30
N GLU A 100 9.66 6.21 8.19
CA GLU A 100 9.23 5.08 9.01
C GLU A 100 9.04 3.82 8.15
N GLU A 101 9.86 2.79 8.38
CA GLU A 101 9.68 1.49 7.73
C GLU A 101 8.38 0.84 8.22
N LEU A 102 7.41 0.66 7.32
CA LEU A 102 6.16 -0.02 7.61
C LEU A 102 6.31 -1.54 7.61
N GLY A 103 7.27 -2.07 6.85
CA GLY A 103 7.54 -3.49 6.74
C GLY A 103 7.91 -3.93 5.33
N ARG A 104 7.83 -5.25 5.09
CA ARG A 104 8.23 -5.88 3.83
C ARG A 104 7.10 -6.69 3.23
N LEU A 105 6.88 -6.53 1.93
CA LEU A 105 6.00 -7.36 1.12
C LEU A 105 6.83 -8.34 0.30
N TYR A 106 6.85 -9.61 0.68
CA TYR A 106 7.50 -10.68 -0.06
C TYR A 106 6.70 -11.09 -1.30
N GLY A 107 7.29 -11.88 -2.18
CA GLY A 107 6.62 -12.37 -3.38
C GLY A 107 5.30 -13.07 -3.07
N GLY A 108 4.21 -12.60 -3.66
CA GLY A 108 2.85 -13.03 -3.40
C GLY A 108 2.14 -12.30 -2.26
N ASP A 109 2.84 -11.47 -1.47
CA ASP A 109 2.20 -10.69 -0.41
C ASP A 109 1.48 -9.46 -0.98
N TRP A 110 0.43 -9.07 -0.26
CA TRP A 110 -0.30 -7.84 -0.51
C TRP A 110 -0.70 -7.17 0.81
N MET A 111 -0.98 -5.89 0.74
CA MET A 111 -1.54 -5.14 1.86
C MET A 111 -2.61 -4.16 1.39
N MET A 112 -3.49 -3.78 2.31
CA MET A 112 -4.43 -2.69 2.12
C MET A 112 -4.47 -1.86 3.41
N VAL A 113 -4.23 -0.56 3.28
CA VAL A 113 -4.17 0.35 4.42
C VAL A 113 -4.99 1.61 4.16
N PRO A 114 -5.61 2.18 5.20
CA PRO A 114 -6.08 3.57 5.13
C PRO A 114 -4.85 4.49 5.10
N TRP A 115 -4.90 5.50 4.24
CA TRP A 115 -3.81 6.44 4.05
C TRP A 115 -4.31 7.88 4.00
N GLY A 116 -3.74 8.74 4.85
CA GLY A 116 -3.99 10.18 4.85
C GLY A 116 -2.84 10.91 4.19
N ALA A 117 -3.04 11.44 2.98
CA ALA A 117 -2.05 12.20 2.24
C ALA A 117 -2.06 13.67 2.69
N ALA A 118 -1.72 13.93 3.96
CA ALA A 118 -1.91 15.25 4.55
C ALA A 118 -0.85 16.27 4.11
N ASP A 119 0.37 15.82 3.88
CA ASP A 119 1.53 16.61 3.47
C ASP A 119 2.59 15.72 2.80
N THR A 120 3.73 16.29 2.42
CA THR A 120 4.82 15.56 1.76
C THR A 120 5.47 14.50 2.65
N SER A 121 5.35 14.61 3.98
CA SER A 121 5.86 13.61 4.93
C SER A 121 4.97 12.36 5.00
N SER A 122 3.93 12.30 4.22
CA SER A 122 2.99 11.18 4.14
C SER A 122 3.12 10.37 2.84
N ASP A 123 4.18 10.56 2.08
CA ASP A 123 4.43 9.82 0.85
C ASP A 123 4.60 8.32 1.14
N ILE A 124 4.07 7.49 0.29
CA ILE A 124 4.31 6.05 0.34
C ILE A 124 5.47 5.73 -0.59
N MET A 125 6.56 5.32 0.00
CA MET A 125 7.78 4.98 -0.70
C MET A 125 8.03 3.47 -0.69
N ILE A 126 8.81 3.02 -1.66
CA ILE A 126 9.09 1.60 -1.86
C ILE A 126 10.53 1.40 -2.33
N ALA A 127 11.19 0.36 -1.81
CA ALA A 127 12.52 -0.06 -2.23
C ALA A 127 12.53 -1.56 -2.57
N PRO A 128 12.91 -1.95 -3.80
CA PRO A 128 13.10 -3.35 -4.16
C PRO A 128 14.29 -3.98 -3.43
N SER A 129 14.19 -5.26 -3.12
CA SER A 129 15.27 -6.02 -2.45
C SER A 129 16.45 -6.36 -3.36
N VAL A 130 16.25 -6.30 -4.68
CA VAL A 130 17.28 -6.63 -5.67
C VAL A 130 17.35 -5.57 -6.77
N ALA A 131 18.55 -5.37 -7.34
CA ALA A 131 18.81 -4.48 -8.48
C ALA A 131 18.46 -5.16 -9.82
N ALA A 132 17.26 -5.71 -9.91
CA ALA A 132 16.70 -6.33 -11.09
C ALA A 132 15.25 -5.89 -11.24
N ASP A 133 14.67 -6.02 -12.42
CA ASP A 133 13.28 -5.61 -12.65
C ASP A 133 12.32 -6.34 -11.73
N MET A 134 11.76 -5.61 -10.79
CA MET A 134 10.69 -6.06 -9.91
C MET A 134 9.42 -5.27 -10.20
N THR A 135 8.31 -5.97 -10.37
CA THR A 135 7.01 -5.34 -10.60
C THR A 135 6.26 -5.18 -9.29
N VAL A 136 5.73 -3.99 -9.06
CA VAL A 136 4.76 -3.73 -8.00
C VAL A 136 3.45 -3.27 -8.62
N GLU A 137 2.34 -3.75 -8.10
CA GLU A 137 1.00 -3.30 -8.48
C GLU A 137 0.38 -2.56 -7.30
N PHE A 138 -0.26 -1.43 -7.59
CA PHE A 138 -0.96 -0.70 -6.54
C PHE A 138 -2.21 0.00 -7.05
N MET A 139 -3.13 0.24 -6.12
CA MET A 139 -4.38 0.97 -6.36
C MET A 139 -4.60 1.97 -5.24
N VAL A 140 -4.97 3.19 -5.61
CA VAL A 140 -5.42 4.23 -4.67
C VAL A 140 -6.89 4.50 -4.91
N PHE A 141 -7.67 4.39 -3.86
CA PHE A 141 -9.10 4.72 -3.83
C PHE A 141 -9.31 5.99 -3.02
N SER A 142 -10.07 6.95 -3.56
CA SER A 142 -10.38 8.23 -2.90
C SER A 142 -11.81 8.72 -3.20
#